data_c517138b7b77d042c484a5e6d27c4e68
#
_entry.id   c517138b7b77d042c484a5e6d27c4e68
#
_cell.length_a   1.000
_cell.length_b   1.000
_cell.length_c   1.000
_cell.angle_alpha   90.00
_cell.angle_beta   90.00
_cell.angle_gamma   90.00
#
_symmetry.space_group_name_H-M   'P 1'
#
loop_
_entity.id
_entity.type
_entity.pdbx_description
1 polymer ?
#
loop_
_entity_poly.entity_id
_entity_poly.type
_entity_poly.pdbx_seq_one_letter_code
_entity_poly.pdbx_strand_id
1 'polypeptide(L)'
;EILSHQNFADMKLGHEPEFKFTVARSVYKSILKYTATMHGTDYTVQPLPVTRFAIEEKGKNGFQLTWQGVIDPQEPTARPKGYIVYTRLGHGGWDNGTYVKGNSYQFQAEPGLVYSFKVTAVNKGGESFPSEILSAYHAPKSQGTVLIVNAFDRISGPATVESPTYQGFDMARDPGIPYINTASYCGPQLSFDRQAIGKVTPDGLGYSGSEWEGLLIAGNTFDYPFIHGKAIQATGGYSF
;
A
#
# COMPACT_ATOMS: atom_id res chain seq x y z
N GLU A 1 1.17 -14.40 -24.86
CA GLU A 1 2.40 -14.36 -24.06
C GLU A 1 2.72 -12.89 -23.78
N ILE A 2 2.93 -12.52 -22.52
CA ILE A 2 3.18 -11.11 -22.13
C ILE A 2 4.70 -10.86 -22.03
N LEU A 3 5.44 -11.81 -21.48
CA LEU A 3 6.88 -11.74 -21.25
C LEU A 3 7.54 -13.08 -21.53
N SER A 4 8.79 -13.05 -21.99
CA SER A 4 9.62 -14.23 -22.16
C SER A 4 10.59 -14.39 -20.99
N HIS A 5 10.56 -15.55 -20.33
CA HIS A 5 11.47 -15.88 -19.23
C HIS A 5 12.94 -16.01 -19.66
N GLN A 6 13.20 -16.07 -20.96
CA GLN A 6 14.55 -16.16 -21.52
C GLN A 6 15.09 -14.80 -22.00
N ASN A 7 14.28 -13.75 -21.91
CA ASN A 7 14.67 -12.40 -22.29
C ASN A 7 14.92 -11.57 -21.03
N PHE A 8 16.13 -11.05 -20.88
CA PHE A 8 16.51 -10.29 -19.69
C PHE A 8 15.71 -8.99 -19.54
N ALA A 9 15.42 -8.27 -20.62
CA ALA A 9 14.62 -7.05 -20.58
C ALA A 9 13.18 -7.36 -20.11
N ASP A 10 12.59 -8.44 -20.60
CA ASP A 10 11.27 -8.90 -20.15
C ASP A 10 11.27 -9.30 -18.67
N MET A 11 12.33 -9.98 -18.24
CA MET A 11 12.47 -10.40 -16.84
C MET A 11 12.65 -9.18 -15.90
N LYS A 12 13.39 -8.17 -16.32
CA LYS A 12 13.48 -6.90 -15.57
C LYS A 12 12.09 -6.29 -15.39
N LEU A 13 11.33 -6.12 -16.47
CA LEU A 13 9.96 -5.61 -16.40
C LEU A 13 9.08 -6.49 -15.52
N GLY A 14 9.20 -7.82 -15.63
CA GLY A 14 8.43 -8.77 -14.83
C GLY A 14 8.68 -8.65 -13.32
N HIS A 15 9.82 -8.11 -12.92
CA HIS A 15 10.13 -7.85 -11.50
C HIS A 15 9.66 -6.47 -11.03
N GLU A 16 9.36 -5.53 -11.95
CA GLU A 16 8.88 -4.20 -11.58
C GLU A 16 7.45 -4.24 -11.02
N PRO A 17 7.21 -3.74 -9.79
CA PRO A 17 5.88 -3.76 -9.18
C PRO A 17 4.84 -2.97 -9.98
N GLU A 18 5.20 -1.82 -10.52
CA GLU A 18 4.31 -0.98 -11.33
C GLU A 18 3.90 -1.69 -12.62
N PHE A 19 4.82 -2.44 -13.25
CA PHE A 19 4.50 -3.23 -14.41
C PHE A 19 3.50 -4.35 -14.08
N LYS A 20 3.72 -5.07 -12.97
CA LYS A 20 2.79 -6.11 -12.48
C LYS A 20 1.39 -5.54 -12.23
N PHE A 21 1.33 -4.38 -11.58
CA PHE A 21 0.07 -3.67 -11.37
C PHE A 21 -0.60 -3.29 -12.70
N THR A 22 0.17 -2.75 -13.65
CA THR A 22 -0.34 -2.35 -14.98
C THR A 22 -0.90 -3.54 -15.75
N VAL A 23 -0.22 -4.68 -15.74
CA VAL A 23 -0.69 -5.92 -16.37
C VAL A 23 -1.98 -6.40 -15.71
N ALA A 24 -2.01 -6.50 -14.38
CA ALA A 24 -3.20 -6.93 -13.64
C ALA A 24 -4.39 -6.00 -13.91
N ARG A 25 -4.16 -4.67 -13.92
CA ARG A 25 -5.18 -3.68 -14.25
C ARG A 25 -5.68 -3.80 -15.70
N SER A 26 -4.80 -4.12 -16.64
CA SER A 26 -5.18 -4.33 -18.04
C SER A 26 -6.07 -5.54 -18.21
N VAL A 27 -5.77 -6.64 -17.53
CA VAL A 27 -6.61 -7.84 -17.50
C VAL A 27 -7.97 -7.53 -16.86
N TYR A 28 -7.98 -6.87 -15.71
CA TYR A 28 -9.21 -6.42 -15.05
C TYR A 28 -10.09 -5.58 -15.98
N LYS A 29 -9.53 -4.56 -16.64
CA LYS A 29 -10.27 -3.70 -17.58
C LYS A 29 -10.84 -4.51 -18.75
N SER A 30 -10.08 -5.46 -19.27
CA SER A 30 -10.51 -6.31 -20.39
C SER A 30 -11.69 -7.22 -20.00
N ILE A 31 -11.63 -7.84 -18.82
CA ILE A 31 -12.73 -8.65 -18.28
C ILE A 31 -13.97 -7.80 -18.06
N LEU A 32 -13.81 -6.64 -17.44
CA LEU A 32 -14.93 -5.72 -17.17
C LEU A 32 -15.62 -5.27 -18.45
N LYS A 33 -14.85 -4.86 -19.47
CA LYS A 33 -15.36 -4.44 -20.78
C LYS A 33 -16.07 -5.59 -21.51
N TYR A 34 -15.47 -6.78 -21.51
CA TYR A 34 -16.06 -7.96 -22.09
C TYR A 34 -17.40 -8.30 -21.45
N THR A 35 -17.45 -8.35 -20.13
CA THR A 35 -18.67 -8.65 -19.37
C THR A 35 -19.78 -7.61 -19.65
N ALA A 36 -19.44 -6.33 -19.64
CA ALA A 36 -20.38 -5.26 -19.95
C ALA A 36 -20.93 -5.39 -21.36
N THR A 37 -20.09 -5.69 -22.35
CA THR A 37 -20.52 -5.92 -23.74
C THR A 37 -21.44 -7.11 -23.85
N MET A 38 -21.14 -8.22 -23.19
CA MET A 38 -21.97 -9.43 -23.21
C MET A 38 -23.36 -9.22 -22.60
N HIS A 39 -23.47 -8.35 -21.60
CA HIS A 39 -24.74 -8.06 -20.92
C HIS A 39 -25.42 -6.78 -21.40
N GLY A 40 -24.85 -6.07 -22.37
CA GLY A 40 -25.41 -4.81 -22.87
C GLY A 40 -25.49 -3.71 -21.79
N THR A 41 -24.51 -3.67 -20.85
CA THR A 41 -24.47 -2.71 -19.75
C THR A 41 -23.30 -1.74 -19.89
N ASP A 42 -23.41 -0.58 -19.27
CA ASP A 42 -22.27 0.33 -19.10
C ASP A 42 -21.28 -0.24 -18.07
N TYR A 43 -20.01 0.17 -18.22
CA TYR A 43 -18.98 -0.15 -17.24
C TYR A 43 -18.32 1.12 -16.69
N THR A 44 -17.80 1.01 -15.48
CA THR A 44 -16.96 2.05 -14.87
C THR A 44 -15.77 1.35 -14.23
N VAL A 45 -14.58 1.77 -14.60
CA VAL A 45 -13.34 1.21 -14.01
C VAL A 45 -13.09 1.89 -12.67
N GLN A 46 -12.66 1.14 -11.67
CA GLN A 46 -12.26 1.69 -10.38
C GLN A 46 -11.09 2.67 -10.53
N PRO A 47 -10.97 3.70 -9.67
CA PRO A 47 -9.89 4.68 -9.74
C PRO A 47 -8.51 4.08 -9.53
N LEU A 48 -7.48 4.83 -9.90
CA LEU A 48 -6.12 4.57 -9.44
C LEU A 48 -5.96 4.99 -7.98
N PRO A 49 -5.00 4.39 -7.23
CA PRO A 49 -4.65 4.83 -5.89
C PRO A 49 -4.29 6.32 -5.85
N VAL A 50 -4.52 6.95 -4.72
CA VAL A 50 -4.09 8.33 -4.49
C VAL A 50 -2.57 8.40 -4.37
N THR A 51 -2.01 9.58 -4.65
CA THR A 51 -0.59 9.88 -4.47
C THR A 51 -0.41 11.09 -3.57
N ARG A 52 0.84 11.36 -3.15
CA ARG A 52 1.21 12.50 -2.31
C ARG A 52 0.38 12.59 -1.03
N PHE A 53 0.10 11.44 -0.42
CA PHE A 53 -0.56 11.41 0.86
C PHE A 53 0.37 11.97 1.93
N ALA A 54 -0.11 12.95 2.70
CA ALA A 54 0.64 13.62 3.76
C ALA A 54 -0.27 13.93 4.94
N ILE A 55 0.33 14.02 6.13
CA ILE A 55 -0.32 14.42 7.37
C ILE A 55 0.48 15.59 7.95
N GLU A 56 -0.21 16.63 8.34
CA GLU A 56 0.37 17.81 9.02
C GLU A 56 -0.40 18.10 10.29
N GLU A 57 0.29 18.58 11.31
CA GLU A 57 -0.37 19.11 12.52
C GLU A 57 -1.19 20.34 12.16
N LYS A 58 -2.40 20.45 12.72
CA LYS A 58 -3.29 21.60 12.51
C LYS A 58 -4.06 21.97 13.76
N GLY A 59 -3.77 23.15 14.25
CA GLY A 59 -4.41 23.65 15.46
C GLY A 59 -4.07 22.80 16.69
N LYS A 60 -4.92 22.88 17.71
CA LYS A 60 -4.73 22.12 18.94
C LYS A 60 -5.24 20.69 18.75
N ASN A 61 -4.34 19.72 18.78
CA ASN A 61 -4.63 18.29 18.67
C ASN A 61 -5.32 17.86 17.35
N GLY A 62 -5.20 18.64 16.28
CA GLY A 62 -5.75 18.31 14.98
C GLY A 62 -4.68 17.82 14.00
N PHE A 63 -5.09 16.98 13.06
CA PHE A 63 -4.29 16.62 11.90
C PHE A 63 -5.02 17.03 10.61
N GLN A 64 -4.26 17.56 9.67
CA GLN A 64 -4.71 17.80 8.30
C GLN A 64 -4.12 16.73 7.41
N LEU A 65 -4.98 15.89 6.87
CA LEU A 65 -4.62 14.91 5.85
C LEU A 65 -4.82 15.53 4.47
N THR A 66 -3.88 15.33 3.56
CA THR A 66 -3.96 15.79 2.17
C THR A 66 -3.48 14.70 1.23
N TRP A 67 -4.03 14.67 0.03
CA TRP A 67 -3.64 13.71 -1.03
C TRP A 67 -3.95 14.26 -2.40
N GLN A 68 -3.48 13.57 -3.43
CA GLN A 68 -3.79 13.88 -4.81
C GLN A 68 -4.43 12.67 -5.50
N GLY A 69 -5.59 12.89 -6.13
CA GLY A 69 -6.21 11.88 -6.99
C GLY A 69 -5.42 11.71 -8.29
N VAL A 70 -5.35 10.47 -8.76
CA VAL A 70 -4.65 10.13 -10.00
C VAL A 70 -5.65 9.94 -11.13
N ILE A 71 -5.38 10.57 -12.27
CA ILE A 71 -6.15 10.40 -13.49
C ILE A 71 -5.51 9.29 -14.32
N ASP A 72 -6.29 8.29 -14.71
CA ASP A 72 -5.87 7.29 -15.68
C ASP A 72 -6.05 7.87 -17.09
N PRO A 73 -4.97 8.18 -17.83
CA PRO A 73 -5.09 8.81 -19.14
C PRO A 73 -5.67 7.88 -20.19
N GLN A 74 -5.63 6.58 -19.96
CA GLN A 74 -6.14 5.55 -20.87
C GLN A 74 -7.55 5.06 -20.51
N GLU A 75 -8.13 5.59 -19.40
CA GLU A 75 -9.43 5.12 -18.91
C GLU A 75 -10.23 6.26 -18.29
N PRO A 76 -10.95 7.04 -19.10
CA PRO A 76 -11.71 8.20 -18.60
C PRO A 76 -12.78 7.85 -17.57
N THR A 77 -13.30 6.61 -17.58
CA THR A 77 -14.31 6.15 -16.61
C THR A 77 -13.75 5.99 -15.20
N ALA A 78 -12.42 5.84 -15.07
CA ALA A 78 -11.72 5.62 -13.80
C ALA A 78 -11.55 6.89 -12.95
N ARG A 79 -12.11 8.03 -13.35
CA ARG A 79 -11.96 9.29 -12.60
C ARG A 79 -12.54 9.17 -11.20
N PRO A 80 -11.79 9.54 -10.15
CA PRO A 80 -12.31 9.60 -8.78
C PRO A 80 -13.53 10.52 -8.66
N LYS A 81 -14.50 10.10 -7.86
CA LYS A 81 -15.68 10.91 -7.49
C LYS A 81 -15.63 11.36 -6.03
N GLY A 82 -14.81 10.72 -5.25
CA GLY A 82 -14.53 10.97 -3.84
C GLY A 82 -13.47 10.03 -3.32
N TYR A 83 -13.29 10.05 -2.02
CA TYR A 83 -12.25 9.30 -1.33
C TYR A 83 -12.82 8.73 -0.03
N ILE A 84 -12.23 7.66 0.48
CA ILE A 84 -12.51 7.14 1.80
C ILE A 84 -11.24 7.23 2.63
N VAL A 85 -11.32 7.87 3.77
CA VAL A 85 -10.25 7.94 4.77
C VAL A 85 -10.53 6.90 5.83
N TYR A 86 -9.64 5.96 5.99
CA TYR A 86 -9.69 4.96 7.05
C TYR A 86 -8.76 5.37 8.19
N THR A 87 -9.24 5.19 9.42
CA THR A 87 -8.50 5.48 10.64
C THR A 87 -8.29 4.21 11.45
N ARG A 88 -7.12 4.09 12.05
CA ARG A 88 -6.78 3.02 12.98
C ARG A 88 -6.17 3.61 14.24
N LEU A 89 -6.65 3.18 15.39
CA LEU A 89 -6.09 3.54 16.69
C LEU A 89 -5.10 2.46 17.15
N GLY A 90 -3.86 2.86 17.37
CA GLY A 90 -2.80 1.95 17.83
C GLY A 90 -2.66 0.69 16.96
N HIS A 91 -2.70 -0.48 17.60
CA HIS A 91 -2.67 -1.78 16.95
C HIS A 91 -4.06 -2.34 16.62
N GLY A 92 -5.12 -1.55 16.74
CA GLY A 92 -6.49 -1.97 16.45
C GLY A 92 -6.75 -2.23 14.97
N GLY A 93 -7.98 -2.61 14.65
CA GLY A 93 -8.47 -2.71 13.28
C GLY A 93 -8.74 -1.34 12.65
N TRP A 94 -8.88 -1.33 11.34
CA TRP A 94 -9.36 -0.15 10.62
C TRP A 94 -10.86 0.06 10.90
N ASP A 95 -11.26 1.33 10.94
CA ASP A 95 -12.67 1.71 10.97
C ASP A 95 -13.38 1.42 9.62
N ASN A 96 -14.66 1.77 9.53
CA ASN A 96 -15.44 1.61 8.30
C ASN A 96 -15.19 2.70 7.26
N GLY A 97 -14.25 3.62 7.55
CA GLY A 97 -13.87 4.71 6.68
C GLY A 97 -14.86 5.87 6.65
N THR A 98 -14.34 7.06 6.39
CA THR A 98 -15.12 8.30 6.24
C THR A 98 -15.05 8.76 4.80
N TYR A 99 -16.22 8.92 4.15
CA TYR A 99 -16.29 9.44 2.79
C TYR A 99 -15.98 10.94 2.75
N VAL A 100 -15.09 11.34 1.84
CA VAL A 100 -14.64 12.72 1.63
C VAL A 100 -14.74 13.07 0.14
N LYS A 101 -15.42 14.14 -0.19
CA LYS A 101 -15.56 14.57 -1.59
C LYS A 101 -14.31 15.26 -2.14
N GLY A 102 -13.59 16.00 -1.29
CA GLY A 102 -12.36 16.72 -1.62
C GLY A 102 -11.10 15.88 -1.39
N ASN A 103 -9.95 16.48 -1.59
CA ASN A 103 -8.64 15.87 -1.46
C ASN A 103 -7.94 16.23 -0.14
N SER A 104 -8.72 16.55 0.88
CA SER A 104 -8.22 16.84 2.24
C SER A 104 -9.25 16.45 3.30
N TYR A 105 -8.76 16.10 4.47
CA TYR A 105 -9.59 15.75 5.64
C TYR A 105 -8.96 16.26 6.92
N GLN A 106 -9.77 16.84 7.81
CA GLN A 106 -9.33 17.25 9.14
C GLN A 106 -9.78 16.21 10.15
N PHE A 107 -8.84 15.75 10.95
CA PHE A 107 -9.07 14.78 12.00
C PHE A 107 -8.72 15.39 13.36
N GLN A 108 -9.60 15.25 14.34
CA GLN A 108 -9.37 15.67 15.71
C GLN A 108 -8.86 14.48 16.51
N ALA A 109 -7.62 14.56 16.98
CA ALA A 109 -6.97 13.48 17.72
C ALA A 109 -7.07 13.70 19.23
N GLU A 110 -7.04 12.61 19.98
CA GLU A 110 -6.81 12.64 21.42
C GLU A 110 -5.30 12.59 21.69
N PRO A 111 -4.74 13.52 22.48
CA PRO A 111 -3.33 13.49 22.84
C PRO A 111 -2.95 12.19 23.57
N GLY A 112 -1.77 11.69 23.29
CA GLY A 112 -1.27 10.44 23.88
C GLY A 112 -1.61 9.18 23.09
N LEU A 113 -2.46 9.28 22.07
CA LEU A 113 -2.86 8.16 21.21
C LEU A 113 -2.22 8.27 19.83
N VAL A 114 -1.73 7.14 19.30
CA VAL A 114 -1.19 7.04 17.94
C VAL A 114 -2.32 6.67 16.99
N TYR A 115 -2.51 7.48 15.96
CA TYR A 115 -3.46 7.23 14.87
C TYR A 115 -2.72 6.89 13.60
N SER A 116 -3.27 5.95 12.84
CA SER A 116 -2.79 5.63 11.50
C SER A 116 -3.90 5.86 10.48
N PHE A 117 -3.54 6.30 9.29
CA PHE A 117 -4.48 6.64 8.24
C PHE A 117 -4.04 6.03 6.91
N LYS A 118 -5.02 5.66 6.10
CA LYS A 118 -4.87 5.34 4.69
C LYS A 118 -6.04 5.91 3.92
N VAL A 119 -5.84 6.20 2.64
CA VAL A 119 -6.85 6.82 1.77
C VAL A 119 -7.03 5.98 0.53
N THR A 120 -8.27 5.79 0.12
CA THR A 120 -8.63 5.19 -1.17
C THR A 120 -9.42 6.17 -2.00
N ALA A 121 -9.36 6.05 -3.32
CA ALA A 121 -10.20 6.78 -4.25
C ALA A 121 -11.41 5.94 -4.64
N VAL A 122 -12.57 6.56 -4.80
CA VAL A 122 -13.82 5.85 -5.12
C VAL A 122 -14.57 6.47 -6.28
N ASN A 123 -15.27 5.62 -7.04
CA ASN A 123 -16.28 5.97 -8.02
C ASN A 123 -17.34 4.85 -8.10
N LYS A 124 -18.21 4.87 -9.12
CA LYS A 124 -19.23 3.82 -9.33
C LYS A 124 -18.62 2.43 -9.64
N GLY A 125 -17.40 2.37 -10.12
CA GLY A 125 -16.69 1.14 -10.46
C GLY A 125 -16.04 0.47 -9.26
N GLY A 126 -16.03 1.14 -8.10
CA GLY A 126 -15.47 0.59 -6.87
C GLY A 126 -14.43 1.50 -6.23
N GLU A 127 -13.66 0.89 -5.36
CA GLU A 127 -12.63 1.50 -4.52
C GLU A 127 -11.24 1.11 -5.03
N SER A 128 -10.31 2.06 -5.07
CA SER A 128 -8.93 1.82 -5.46
C SER A 128 -8.17 1.01 -4.40
N PHE A 129 -6.99 0.52 -4.74
CA PHE A 129 -6.01 0.15 -3.72
C PHE A 129 -5.72 1.35 -2.81
N PRO A 130 -5.38 1.12 -1.52
CA PRO A 130 -5.11 2.19 -0.58
C PRO A 130 -3.78 2.90 -0.88
N SER A 131 -3.66 4.12 -0.34
CA SER A 131 -2.39 4.81 -0.19
C SER A 131 -1.43 4.04 0.73
N GLU A 132 -0.21 4.53 0.87
CA GLU A 132 0.63 4.18 2.00
C GLU A 132 -0.09 4.47 3.32
N ILE A 133 0.28 3.71 4.37
CA ILE A 133 -0.17 3.99 5.73
C ILE A 133 0.77 5.04 6.32
N LEU A 134 0.21 6.15 6.74
CA LEU A 134 0.90 7.15 7.54
C LEU A 134 0.34 7.17 8.94
N SER A 135 1.17 7.55 9.90
CA SER A 135 0.80 7.62 11.31
C SER A 135 1.18 8.96 11.91
N ALA A 136 0.43 9.40 12.90
CA ALA A 136 0.63 10.66 13.60
C ALA A 136 0.27 10.54 15.08
N TYR A 137 0.87 11.40 15.90
CA TYR A 137 0.74 11.39 17.35
C TYR A 137 0.98 12.77 17.94
N HIS A 138 0.10 13.21 18.82
CA HIS A 138 0.32 14.37 19.68
C HIS A 138 0.81 13.95 21.06
N ALA A 139 2.03 14.30 21.41
CA ALA A 139 2.53 14.11 22.76
C ALA A 139 1.82 15.07 23.71
N PRO A 140 1.32 14.63 24.89
CA PRO A 140 0.65 15.50 25.85
C PRO A 140 1.50 16.68 26.34
N LYS A 141 2.81 16.52 26.35
CA LYS A 141 3.81 17.55 26.68
C LYS A 141 4.91 17.53 25.62
N SER A 142 4.56 17.91 24.39
CA SER A 142 5.50 17.91 23.28
C SER A 142 6.58 18.97 23.43
N GLN A 143 7.84 18.58 23.24
CA GLN A 143 9.00 19.47 23.12
C GLN A 143 9.30 19.83 21.66
N GLY A 144 8.63 19.16 20.72
CA GLY A 144 8.78 19.35 19.28
C GLY A 144 8.14 18.22 18.49
N THR A 145 8.16 18.35 17.17
CA THR A 145 7.57 17.37 16.25
C THR A 145 8.64 16.76 15.37
N VAL A 146 8.64 15.43 15.25
CA VAL A 146 9.53 14.66 14.38
C VAL A 146 8.80 14.37 13.08
N LEU A 147 9.40 14.76 11.95
CA LEU A 147 8.88 14.41 10.63
C LEU A 147 9.32 12.98 10.26
N ILE A 148 8.35 12.12 9.96
CA ILE A 148 8.58 10.79 9.39
C ILE A 148 8.33 10.86 7.88
N VAL A 149 9.38 10.63 7.09
CA VAL A 149 9.28 10.54 5.63
C VAL A 149 9.24 9.08 5.21
N ASN A 150 8.11 8.62 4.69
CA ASN A 150 7.95 7.27 4.14
C ASN A 150 8.41 7.28 2.67
N ALA A 151 9.66 6.91 2.43
CA ALA A 151 10.30 6.92 1.11
C ALA A 151 10.71 5.50 0.65
N PHE A 152 9.99 4.48 1.08
CA PHE A 152 10.28 3.10 0.71
C PHE A 152 9.48 2.66 -0.52
N ASP A 153 10.16 2.02 -1.47
CA ASP A 153 9.50 1.18 -2.46
C ASP A 153 9.01 -0.09 -1.80
N ARG A 154 7.76 -0.46 -2.05
CA ARG A 154 7.12 -1.62 -1.39
C ARG A 154 7.76 -2.94 -1.73
N ILE A 155 8.20 -3.10 -2.97
CA ILE A 155 8.78 -4.32 -3.50
C ILE A 155 9.93 -3.91 -4.39
N SER A 156 11.12 -4.45 -4.13
CA SER A 156 12.24 -4.38 -5.06
C SER A 156 12.45 -5.75 -5.71
N GLY A 157 12.77 -5.74 -6.99
CA GLY A 157 13.28 -6.91 -7.68
C GLY A 157 14.72 -7.21 -7.25
N PRO A 158 15.28 -8.35 -7.69
CA PRO A 158 16.68 -8.67 -7.44
C PRO A 158 17.61 -7.67 -8.13
N ALA A 159 18.83 -7.49 -7.58
CA ALA A 159 19.85 -6.64 -8.20
C ALA A 159 20.15 -7.10 -9.62
N THR A 160 20.16 -6.16 -10.56
CA THR A 160 20.50 -6.45 -11.96
C THR A 160 21.97 -6.29 -12.22
N VAL A 161 22.50 -7.11 -13.09
CA VAL A 161 23.86 -7.00 -13.64
C VAL A 161 23.75 -6.89 -15.16
N GLU A 162 24.35 -5.83 -15.70
CA GLU A 162 24.45 -5.61 -17.12
C GLU A 162 25.91 -5.33 -17.48
N SER A 163 26.48 -6.16 -18.34
CA SER A 163 27.81 -6.01 -18.88
C SER A 163 27.78 -6.21 -20.40
N PRO A 164 28.85 -5.86 -21.14
CA PRO A 164 28.92 -6.11 -22.58
C PRO A 164 28.82 -7.60 -22.98
N THR A 165 29.10 -8.50 -22.05
CA THR A 165 29.23 -9.95 -22.33
C THR A 165 28.15 -10.79 -21.65
N TYR A 166 27.49 -10.28 -20.61
CA TYR A 166 26.40 -11.00 -19.94
C TYR A 166 25.40 -10.06 -19.26
N GLN A 167 24.20 -10.54 -19.11
CA GLN A 167 23.10 -9.86 -18.38
C GLN A 167 22.41 -10.86 -17.48
N GLY A 168 21.92 -10.40 -16.32
CA GLY A 168 21.25 -11.28 -15.38
C GLY A 168 20.90 -10.60 -14.06
N PHE A 169 20.64 -11.42 -13.07
CA PHE A 169 20.31 -10.99 -11.71
C PHE A 169 21.37 -11.49 -10.73
N ASP A 170 21.85 -10.60 -9.88
CA ASP A 170 22.81 -10.93 -8.81
C ASP A 170 22.04 -11.14 -7.49
N MET A 171 21.62 -12.38 -7.30
CA MET A 171 20.88 -12.81 -6.10
C MET A 171 21.73 -12.81 -4.82
N ALA A 172 23.06 -12.79 -4.95
CA ALA A 172 23.95 -12.72 -3.81
C ALA A 172 24.07 -11.29 -3.27
N ARG A 173 24.00 -10.30 -4.20
CA ARG A 173 24.04 -8.88 -3.84
C ARG A 173 22.69 -8.41 -3.27
N ASP A 174 21.60 -8.75 -3.92
CA ASP A 174 20.24 -8.46 -3.49
C ASP A 174 19.28 -9.45 -4.14
N PRO A 175 18.71 -10.38 -3.36
CA PRO A 175 17.79 -11.38 -3.90
C PRO A 175 16.40 -10.80 -4.23
N GLY A 176 16.14 -9.55 -3.85
CA GLY A 176 14.81 -8.96 -3.94
C GLY A 176 13.81 -9.56 -2.94
N ILE A 177 12.77 -8.81 -2.62
CA ILE A 177 11.76 -9.19 -1.62
C ILE A 177 11.08 -10.54 -1.93
N PRO A 178 10.72 -10.88 -3.18
CA PRO A 178 10.03 -12.15 -3.47
C PRO A 178 10.81 -13.41 -3.08
N TYR A 179 12.11 -13.30 -2.90
CA TYR A 179 13.00 -14.43 -2.61
C TYR A 179 13.55 -14.44 -1.19
N ILE A 180 13.28 -13.42 -0.40
CA ILE A 180 13.71 -13.34 0.98
C ILE A 180 12.77 -14.22 1.81
N ASN A 181 13.30 -15.32 2.33
CA ASN A 181 12.58 -16.22 3.23
C ASN A 181 12.20 -15.57 4.56
N THR A 182 12.81 -14.46 4.88
CA THR A 182 12.55 -13.64 6.04
C THR A 182 12.20 -12.24 5.59
N ALA A 183 11.18 -12.10 4.75
CA ALA A 183 10.62 -10.76 4.52
C ALA A 183 10.18 -10.24 5.87
N SER A 184 11.00 -9.39 6.48
CA SER A 184 10.58 -8.67 7.66
C SER A 184 9.39 -7.84 7.25
N TYR A 185 8.27 -8.13 7.83
CA TYR A 185 7.11 -7.29 7.68
C TYR A 185 7.06 -6.29 8.83
N CYS A 186 6.44 -5.18 8.56
CA CYS A 186 6.25 -4.12 9.52
C CYS A 186 4.77 -3.94 9.83
N GLY A 187 4.42 -3.93 11.11
CA GLY A 187 3.04 -3.83 11.55
C GLY A 187 2.24 -5.13 11.35
N PRO A 188 0.91 -5.06 11.36
CA PRO A 188 0.04 -6.23 11.27
C PRO A 188 -0.08 -6.74 9.82
N GLN A 189 1.03 -7.13 9.24
CA GLN A 189 1.12 -7.76 7.93
C GLN A 189 1.45 -9.22 8.08
N LEU A 190 0.94 -10.03 7.16
CA LEU A 190 1.29 -11.42 7.09
C LEU A 190 2.48 -11.60 6.13
N SER A 191 3.53 -12.24 6.58
CA SER A 191 4.69 -12.57 5.74
C SER A 191 4.47 -13.89 5.01
N PHE A 192 4.94 -13.97 3.76
CA PHE A 192 4.99 -15.21 3.00
C PHE A 192 6.34 -15.88 3.26
N ASP A 193 6.37 -16.88 4.12
CA ASP A 193 7.58 -17.65 4.42
C ASP A 193 7.48 -19.07 3.84
N ARG A 194 8.43 -19.44 2.98
CA ARG A 194 8.51 -20.79 2.43
C ARG A 194 8.72 -21.87 3.50
N GLN A 195 9.36 -21.53 4.63
CA GLN A 195 9.56 -22.47 5.72
C GLN A 195 8.28 -22.78 6.48
N ALA A 196 7.27 -21.95 6.31
CA ALA A 196 5.95 -22.13 6.91
C ALA A 196 4.99 -22.95 6.01
N ILE A 197 5.48 -23.60 4.94
CA ILE A 197 4.66 -24.48 4.10
C ILE A 197 4.01 -25.56 4.98
N GLY A 198 2.68 -25.61 4.92
CA GLY A 198 1.88 -26.52 5.72
C GLY A 198 1.76 -26.17 7.22
N LYS A 199 2.24 -24.99 7.62
CA LYS A 199 2.11 -24.48 8.99
C LYS A 199 1.35 -23.16 8.96
N VAL A 200 0.35 -23.05 9.82
CA VAL A 200 -0.29 -21.76 10.12
C VAL A 200 0.51 -21.12 11.25
N THR A 201 1.12 -19.98 10.98
CA THR A 201 1.81 -19.18 11.99
C THR A 201 1.10 -17.84 12.17
N PRO A 202 1.08 -17.25 13.37
CA PRO A 202 0.44 -15.95 13.61
C PRO A 202 0.99 -14.83 12.70
N ASP A 203 2.22 -14.98 12.25
CA ASP A 203 2.98 -13.96 11.54
C ASP A 203 3.17 -14.26 10.05
N GLY A 204 2.63 -15.36 9.55
CA GLY A 204 2.88 -15.74 8.16
C GLY A 204 1.73 -16.49 7.53
N LEU A 205 1.52 -16.26 6.25
CA LEU A 205 0.60 -17.03 5.44
C LEU A 205 1.11 -18.43 5.14
N GLY A 206 2.40 -18.63 5.28
CA GLY A 206 3.07 -19.88 4.99
C GLY A 206 2.83 -20.31 3.55
N TYR A 207 1.81 -21.08 3.36
CA TYR A 207 1.34 -21.58 2.07
C TYR A 207 -0.17 -21.34 1.99
N SER A 208 -0.70 -21.08 0.80
CA SER A 208 -2.14 -20.83 0.65
C SER A 208 -2.93 -22.10 1.02
N GLY A 209 -3.57 -22.07 2.17
CA GLY A 209 -4.49 -23.07 2.64
C GLY A 209 -5.92 -22.55 2.67
N SER A 210 -6.89 -23.46 2.79
CA SER A 210 -8.33 -23.10 2.85
C SER A 210 -8.69 -22.29 4.10
N GLU A 211 -7.89 -22.34 5.15
CA GLU A 211 -8.05 -21.55 6.38
C GLU A 211 -7.92 -20.04 6.15
N TRP A 212 -7.34 -19.63 5.04
CA TRP A 212 -7.18 -18.23 4.65
C TRP A 212 -8.27 -17.76 3.68
N GLU A 213 -9.18 -18.64 3.29
CA GLU A 213 -10.27 -18.32 2.38
C GLU A 213 -11.16 -17.24 2.98
N GLY A 214 -11.43 -16.19 2.21
CA GLY A 214 -12.22 -15.04 2.64
C GLY A 214 -11.51 -14.04 3.54
N LEU A 215 -10.24 -14.26 3.91
CA LEU A 215 -9.46 -13.28 4.63
C LEU A 215 -8.86 -12.24 3.68
N LEU A 216 -9.08 -10.96 3.98
CA LEU A 216 -8.39 -9.86 3.31
C LEU A 216 -6.98 -9.74 3.88
N ILE A 217 -6.03 -10.20 3.10
CA ILE A 217 -4.62 -10.06 3.44
C ILE A 217 -4.13 -8.76 2.82
N ALA A 218 -3.83 -7.79 3.67
CA ALA A 218 -3.18 -6.55 3.25
C ALA A 218 -1.72 -6.86 2.87
N GLY A 219 -1.49 -7.35 1.65
CA GLY A 219 -0.15 -7.60 1.15
C GLY A 219 0.66 -6.31 1.04
N ASN A 220 1.91 -6.35 1.46
CA ASN A 220 2.95 -5.36 1.22
C ASN A 220 2.66 -3.92 1.65
N THR A 221 1.81 -3.73 2.64
CA THR A 221 1.62 -2.41 3.23
C THR A 221 2.58 -2.29 4.40
N PHE A 222 3.76 -1.73 4.15
CA PHE A 222 4.75 -1.51 5.20
C PHE A 222 4.27 -0.43 6.15
N ASP A 223 4.10 -0.77 7.41
CA ASP A 223 3.60 0.12 8.47
C ASP A 223 4.75 0.84 9.19
N TYR A 224 5.79 1.21 8.43
CA TYR A 224 6.98 1.85 8.97
C TYR A 224 6.69 3.14 9.74
N PRO A 225 5.82 4.06 9.27
CA PRO A 225 5.52 5.28 10.04
C PRO A 225 4.93 4.98 11.41
N PHE A 226 4.14 3.93 11.55
CA PHE A 226 3.62 3.50 12.84
C PHE A 226 4.73 2.94 13.75
N ILE A 227 5.60 2.09 13.22
CA ILE A 227 6.68 1.44 13.99
C ILE A 227 7.68 2.49 14.47
N HIS A 228 8.16 3.35 13.57
CA HIS A 228 9.06 4.44 13.95
C HIS A 228 8.37 5.44 14.88
N GLY A 229 7.11 5.75 14.63
CA GLY A 229 6.30 6.60 15.48
C GLY A 229 6.15 6.05 16.90
N LYS A 230 5.95 4.74 17.05
CA LYS A 230 5.92 4.09 18.38
C LYS A 230 7.25 4.22 19.11
N ALA A 231 8.38 4.15 18.43
CA ALA A 231 9.69 4.39 19.02
C ALA A 231 9.84 5.85 19.49
N ILE A 232 9.37 6.82 18.69
CA ILE A 232 9.34 8.24 19.07
C ILE A 232 8.41 8.45 20.27
N GLN A 233 7.20 7.89 20.26
CA GLN A 233 6.26 7.95 21.39
C GLN A 233 6.91 7.47 22.70
N ALA A 234 7.69 6.39 22.64
CA ALA A 234 8.34 5.82 23.82
C ALA A 234 9.37 6.76 24.47
N THR A 235 9.89 7.75 23.75
CA THR A 235 10.75 8.79 24.34
C THR A 235 10.00 9.75 25.26
N GLY A 236 8.67 9.86 25.12
CA GLY A 236 7.77 10.64 25.95
C GLY A 236 7.78 12.15 25.70
N GLY A 237 8.63 12.65 24.79
CA GLY A 237 8.86 14.09 24.64
C GLY A 237 8.51 14.69 23.28
N TYR A 238 8.15 13.89 22.28
CA TYR A 238 7.98 14.37 20.91
C TYR A 238 6.67 13.89 20.28
N SER A 239 6.05 14.78 19.53
CA SER A 239 4.99 14.46 18.56
C SER A 239 5.59 13.96 17.23
N PHE A 240 4.80 13.35 16.36
CA PHE A 240 5.19 13.00 15.00
C PHE A 240 3.98 12.99 14.08
#